data_0b8ce469d1af6c523d3cb729f83aeef5
#
_entry.id   0b8ce469d1af6c523d3cb729f83aeef5
#
_cell.length_a   1.000
_cell.length_b   1.000
_cell.length_c   1.000
_cell.angle_alpha   90.00
_cell.angle_beta   90.00
_cell.angle_gamma   90.00
#
_symmetry.space_group_name_H-M   'P 1'
#
loop_
_entity.id
_entity.type
_entity.pdbx_description
1 polymer ?
#
loop_
_entity_poly.entity_id
_entity_poly.type
_entity_poly.pdbx_seq_one_letter_code
_entity_poly.pdbx_strand_id
1 'polypeptide(L)'
;ILDAGTGVGNSAKLFSSNSNAQIFAIDASESIEFAYKKYGKIQNIHFLQADIRKLPFKKKFFDFICSDQVLHHTKNTESSFKMLSKLLKKKGIISIYVYRKKGPLREFADDHIRESTIKMTEKQCMEFSKSMTLLGKSLSQLKKKITIKEDIPLLKIKAGTYDIQRFLYWNFLKCWWSPDVPFEQSVATNYDWYFPKFAYRHSEKEIKKWFNDVKLKIVHFNEIESGFSVNGKK
;
A
#
# COMPACT_ATOMS: atom_id res chain seq x y z
N ILE A 1 -19.73 1.12 -6.20
CA ILE A 1 -18.32 1.22 -5.83
C ILE A 1 -17.81 -0.17 -5.45
N LEU A 2 -16.58 -0.48 -5.84
CA LEU A 2 -15.81 -1.61 -5.32
C LEU A 2 -14.65 -1.08 -4.47
N ASP A 3 -14.57 -1.50 -3.21
CA ASP A 3 -13.43 -1.32 -2.31
C ASP A 3 -12.66 -2.64 -2.24
N ALA A 4 -11.63 -2.77 -3.06
CA ALA A 4 -10.89 -4.01 -3.28
C ALA A 4 -9.68 -4.09 -2.35
N GLY A 5 -9.82 -4.82 -1.24
CA GLY A 5 -8.90 -4.89 -0.12
C GLY A 5 -9.28 -3.89 0.98
N THR A 6 -10.52 -3.98 1.44
CA THR A 6 -11.09 -3.03 2.42
C THR A 6 -10.45 -3.12 3.81
N GLY A 7 -9.74 -4.21 4.12
CA GLY A 7 -9.19 -4.46 5.45
C GLY A 7 -10.27 -4.38 6.53
N VAL A 8 -10.08 -3.48 7.49
CA VAL A 8 -11.05 -3.23 8.59
C VAL A 8 -12.23 -2.32 8.21
N GLY A 9 -12.43 -2.01 6.92
CA GLY A 9 -13.62 -1.34 6.38
C GLY A 9 -13.64 0.18 6.47
N ASN A 10 -12.53 0.83 6.80
CA ASN A 10 -12.51 2.29 6.97
C ASN A 10 -12.77 3.04 5.65
N SER A 11 -12.22 2.57 4.52
CA SER A 11 -12.47 3.15 3.19
C SER A 11 -13.91 2.96 2.77
N ALA A 12 -14.47 1.76 2.97
CA ALA A 12 -15.89 1.49 2.69
C ALA A 12 -16.81 2.41 3.49
N LYS A 13 -16.53 2.63 4.79
CA LYS A 13 -17.26 3.58 5.63
C LYS A 13 -17.15 5.02 5.09
N LEU A 14 -15.96 5.44 4.66
CA LEU A 14 -15.76 6.77 4.09
C LEU A 14 -16.59 6.96 2.81
N PHE A 15 -16.58 5.98 1.90
CA PHE A 15 -17.40 6.03 0.69
C PHE A 15 -18.89 6.08 0.99
N SER A 16 -19.36 5.27 1.95
CA SER A 16 -20.76 5.29 2.39
C SER A 16 -21.19 6.63 2.97
N SER A 17 -20.30 7.30 3.73
CA SER A 17 -20.61 8.58 4.35
C SER A 17 -20.65 9.74 3.35
N ASN A 18 -20.02 9.59 2.18
CA ASN A 18 -19.87 10.64 1.19
C ASN A 18 -20.64 10.36 -0.13
N SER A 19 -21.40 9.28 -0.19
CA SER A 19 -22.20 8.96 -1.38
C SER A 19 -23.37 8.05 -1.05
N ASN A 20 -24.41 8.07 -1.90
CA ASN A 20 -25.53 7.13 -1.86
C ASN A 20 -25.27 5.85 -2.67
N ALA A 21 -24.02 5.60 -3.07
CA ALA A 21 -23.65 4.44 -3.86
C ALA A 21 -23.75 3.14 -3.04
N GLN A 22 -24.01 2.02 -3.73
CA GLN A 22 -23.80 0.69 -3.16
C GLN A 22 -22.30 0.37 -3.15
N ILE A 23 -21.77 -0.05 -2.01
CA ILE A 23 -20.36 -0.29 -1.79
C ILE A 23 -20.16 -1.78 -1.54
N PHE A 24 -19.35 -2.40 -2.37
CA PHE A 24 -18.91 -3.78 -2.20
C PHE A 24 -17.49 -3.74 -1.61
N ALA A 25 -17.40 -4.05 -0.33
CA ALA A 25 -16.18 -4.04 0.46
C ALA A 25 -15.61 -5.46 0.53
N ILE A 26 -14.44 -5.68 -0.04
CA ILE A 26 -13.88 -7.01 -0.23
C ILE A 26 -12.51 -7.11 0.40
N ASP A 27 -12.27 -8.19 1.13
CA ASP A 27 -10.95 -8.56 1.60
C ASP A 27 -10.78 -10.08 1.58
N ALA A 28 -9.57 -10.56 1.35
CA ALA A 28 -9.28 -12.00 1.36
C ALA A 28 -8.98 -12.52 2.79
N SER A 29 -8.63 -11.63 3.70
CA SER A 29 -8.26 -11.95 5.08
C SER A 29 -9.47 -11.95 6.03
N GLU A 30 -9.24 -12.41 7.25
CA GLU A 30 -10.22 -12.35 8.33
C GLU A 30 -10.56 -10.92 8.79
N SER A 31 -9.79 -9.92 8.36
CA SER A 31 -10.09 -8.50 8.63
C SER A 31 -11.49 -8.10 8.19
N ILE A 32 -12.06 -8.79 7.21
CA ILE A 32 -13.43 -8.58 6.74
C ILE A 32 -14.48 -8.82 7.81
N GLU A 33 -14.22 -9.76 8.72
CA GLU A 33 -15.13 -10.04 9.85
C GLU A 33 -15.16 -8.88 10.85
N PHE A 34 -13.99 -8.27 11.11
CA PHE A 34 -13.91 -7.07 11.95
C PHE A 34 -14.62 -5.89 11.29
N ALA A 35 -14.42 -5.73 9.97
CA ALA A 35 -15.13 -4.71 9.20
C ALA A 35 -16.65 -4.89 9.28
N TYR A 36 -17.13 -6.13 9.12
CA TYR A 36 -18.55 -6.47 9.23
C TYR A 36 -19.10 -6.24 10.64
N LYS A 37 -18.41 -6.68 11.69
CA LYS A 37 -18.81 -6.43 13.09
C LYS A 37 -18.95 -4.93 13.36
N LYS A 38 -18.05 -4.12 12.79
CA LYS A 38 -18.02 -2.66 13.03
C LYS A 38 -19.04 -1.89 12.18
N TYR A 39 -19.23 -2.27 10.93
CA TYR A 39 -19.97 -1.49 9.95
C TYR A 39 -21.11 -2.24 9.25
N GLY A 40 -21.36 -3.51 9.58
CA GLY A 40 -22.35 -4.36 8.90
C GLY A 40 -23.81 -3.90 9.04
N LYS A 41 -24.09 -2.96 9.95
CA LYS A 41 -25.42 -2.32 10.08
C LYS A 41 -25.65 -1.21 9.05
N ILE A 42 -24.64 -0.81 8.28
CA ILE A 42 -24.77 0.24 7.26
C ILE A 42 -25.34 -0.38 5.99
N GLN A 43 -26.55 0.00 5.62
CA GLN A 43 -27.36 -0.66 4.59
C GLN A 43 -26.74 -0.68 3.17
N ASN A 44 -25.92 0.31 2.82
CA ASN A 44 -25.32 0.41 1.50
C ASN A 44 -23.88 -0.13 1.43
N ILE A 45 -23.41 -0.86 2.47
CA ILE A 45 -22.11 -1.56 2.45
C ILE A 45 -22.36 -3.06 2.47
N HIS A 46 -21.82 -3.75 1.47
CA HIS A 46 -21.88 -5.20 1.30
C HIS A 46 -20.49 -5.78 1.50
N PHE A 47 -20.27 -6.52 2.58
CA PHE A 47 -18.99 -7.15 2.91
C PHE A 47 -18.89 -8.54 2.30
N LEU A 48 -17.76 -8.86 1.66
CA LEU A 48 -17.51 -10.14 1.03
C LEU A 48 -16.07 -10.58 1.27
N GLN A 49 -15.87 -11.74 1.89
CA GLN A 49 -14.55 -12.37 1.95
C GLN A 49 -14.24 -13.01 0.59
N ALA A 50 -13.32 -12.44 -0.15
CA ALA A 50 -12.97 -12.95 -1.48
C ALA A 50 -11.58 -12.47 -1.92
N ASP A 51 -10.93 -13.29 -2.73
CA ASP A 51 -9.70 -12.93 -3.42
C ASP A 51 -10.03 -12.01 -4.62
N ILE A 52 -9.39 -10.85 -4.70
CA ILE A 52 -9.59 -9.87 -5.78
C ILE A 52 -9.30 -10.44 -7.18
N ARG A 53 -8.60 -11.56 -7.26
CA ARG A 53 -8.31 -12.28 -8.50
C ARG A 53 -9.47 -13.19 -8.97
N LYS A 54 -10.47 -13.44 -8.10
CA LYS A 54 -11.60 -14.36 -8.37
C LYS A 54 -12.91 -13.78 -7.86
N LEU A 55 -13.24 -12.57 -8.27
CA LEU A 55 -14.47 -11.88 -7.81
C LEU A 55 -15.70 -12.38 -8.54
N PRO A 56 -16.84 -12.58 -7.83
CA PRO A 56 -18.10 -13.07 -8.41
C PRO A 56 -18.91 -11.99 -9.14
N PHE A 57 -18.24 -11.01 -9.74
CA PHE A 57 -18.90 -9.91 -10.43
C PHE A 57 -18.75 -10.04 -11.96
N LYS A 58 -19.80 -9.68 -12.67
CA LYS A 58 -19.73 -9.58 -14.13
C LYS A 58 -18.85 -8.41 -14.56
N LYS A 59 -18.26 -8.53 -15.76
CA LYS A 59 -17.48 -7.43 -16.36
C LYS A 59 -18.33 -6.17 -16.48
N LYS A 60 -17.69 -5.00 -16.39
CA LYS A 60 -18.34 -3.67 -16.54
C LYS A 60 -19.47 -3.45 -15.54
N PHE A 61 -19.22 -3.77 -14.27
CA PHE A 61 -20.22 -3.68 -13.20
C PHE A 61 -20.08 -2.42 -12.34
N PHE A 62 -18.84 -1.95 -12.11
CA PHE A 62 -18.58 -0.85 -11.18
C PHE A 62 -18.32 0.48 -11.89
N ASP A 63 -18.84 1.56 -11.32
CA ASP A 63 -18.57 2.94 -11.76
C ASP A 63 -17.26 3.44 -11.16
N PHE A 64 -16.91 3.01 -9.95
CA PHE A 64 -15.66 3.32 -9.27
C PHE A 64 -15.08 2.08 -8.61
N ILE A 65 -13.76 1.91 -8.74
CA ILE A 65 -12.98 0.86 -8.08
C ILE A 65 -11.85 1.52 -7.33
N CYS A 66 -11.73 1.23 -6.03
CA CYS A 66 -10.60 1.62 -5.20
C CYS A 66 -9.82 0.37 -4.81
N SER A 67 -8.50 0.43 -4.87
CA SER A 67 -7.61 -0.58 -4.31
C SER A 67 -6.40 0.12 -3.71
N ASP A 68 -6.53 0.50 -2.44
CA ASP A 68 -5.52 1.25 -1.72
C ASP A 68 -4.66 0.32 -0.87
N GLN A 69 -3.35 0.33 -1.12
CA GLN A 69 -2.35 -0.47 -0.39
C GLN A 69 -2.56 -2.00 -0.43
N VAL A 70 -3.10 -2.54 -1.54
CA VAL A 70 -3.48 -3.95 -1.64
C VAL A 70 -2.75 -4.69 -2.78
N LEU A 71 -2.75 -4.12 -3.98
CA LEU A 71 -2.33 -4.85 -5.19
C LEU A 71 -0.91 -5.39 -5.12
N HIS A 72 -0.01 -4.67 -4.49
CA HIS A 72 1.39 -5.06 -4.30
C HIS A 72 1.58 -6.21 -3.30
N HIS A 73 0.54 -6.56 -2.54
CA HIS A 73 0.49 -7.74 -1.68
C HIS A 73 -0.15 -8.96 -2.35
N THR A 74 -0.52 -8.87 -3.61
CA THR A 74 -1.03 -10.01 -4.37
C THR A 74 0.11 -10.78 -5.04
N LYS A 75 -0.15 -12.03 -5.45
CA LYS A 75 0.85 -12.88 -6.13
C LYS A 75 1.43 -12.23 -7.41
N ASN A 76 0.64 -11.39 -8.09
CA ASN A 76 1.08 -10.62 -9.26
C ASN A 76 0.25 -9.34 -9.34
N THR A 77 0.89 -8.20 -9.08
CA THR A 77 0.27 -6.88 -9.01
C THR A 77 -0.40 -6.48 -10.32
N GLU A 78 0.32 -6.63 -11.45
CA GLU A 78 -0.18 -6.27 -12.79
C GLU A 78 -1.42 -7.10 -13.16
N SER A 79 -1.37 -8.40 -12.93
CA SER A 79 -2.49 -9.30 -13.22
C SER A 79 -3.72 -8.93 -12.39
N SER A 80 -3.55 -8.63 -11.10
CA SER A 80 -4.62 -8.22 -10.21
C SER A 80 -5.23 -6.88 -10.65
N PHE A 81 -4.41 -5.91 -11.02
CA PHE A 81 -4.87 -4.65 -11.61
C PHE A 81 -5.68 -4.88 -12.90
N LYS A 82 -5.17 -5.71 -13.82
CA LYS A 82 -5.86 -6.05 -15.07
C LYS A 82 -7.20 -6.77 -14.83
N MET A 83 -7.29 -7.58 -13.79
CA MET A 83 -8.55 -8.23 -13.39
C MET A 83 -9.58 -7.19 -12.90
N LEU A 84 -9.18 -6.30 -11.99
CA LEU A 84 -10.06 -5.22 -11.52
C LEU A 84 -10.51 -4.30 -12.66
N SER A 85 -9.63 -3.95 -13.59
CA SER A 85 -9.96 -3.07 -14.72
C SER A 85 -11.05 -3.62 -15.65
N LYS A 86 -11.20 -4.95 -15.73
CA LYS A 86 -12.28 -5.60 -16.50
C LYS A 86 -13.66 -5.37 -15.89
N LEU A 87 -13.72 -5.18 -14.56
CA LEU A 87 -14.96 -4.94 -13.82
C LEU A 87 -15.45 -3.51 -13.96
N LEU A 88 -14.61 -2.58 -14.45
CA LEU A 88 -14.93 -1.17 -14.59
C LEU A 88 -15.85 -0.92 -15.78
N LYS A 89 -16.92 -0.16 -15.56
CA LYS A 89 -17.83 0.31 -16.60
C LYS A 89 -17.14 1.28 -17.58
N LYS A 90 -17.75 1.51 -18.73
CA LYS A 90 -17.36 2.62 -19.62
C LYS A 90 -17.53 3.96 -18.87
N LYS A 91 -16.57 4.84 -18.97
CA LYS A 91 -16.44 6.10 -18.22
C LYS A 91 -16.19 5.93 -16.70
N GLY A 92 -16.08 4.71 -16.20
CA GLY A 92 -15.75 4.45 -14.79
C GLY A 92 -14.30 4.83 -14.47
N ILE A 93 -14.00 4.95 -13.17
CA ILE A 93 -12.69 5.34 -12.65
C ILE A 93 -12.16 4.23 -11.75
N ILE A 94 -10.87 3.90 -11.90
CA ILE A 94 -10.12 3.07 -10.96
C ILE A 94 -9.07 3.92 -10.26
N SER A 95 -9.01 3.82 -8.94
CA SER A 95 -7.99 4.43 -8.08
C SER A 95 -7.16 3.32 -7.45
N ILE A 96 -5.85 3.40 -7.60
CA ILE A 96 -4.93 2.44 -6.96
C ILE A 96 -3.83 3.16 -6.20
N TYR A 97 -3.36 2.53 -5.13
CA TYR A 97 -2.08 2.84 -4.51
C TYR A 97 -1.20 1.60 -4.50
N VAL A 98 0.05 1.74 -4.94
CA VAL A 98 1.05 0.67 -4.92
C VAL A 98 2.42 1.17 -4.48
N TYR A 99 3.22 0.30 -3.87
CA TYR A 99 4.57 0.64 -3.43
C TYR A 99 5.49 0.96 -4.60
N ARG A 100 6.34 2.00 -4.43
CA ARG A 100 7.38 2.36 -5.39
C ARG A 100 8.72 1.74 -5.05
N LYS A 101 9.51 1.46 -6.09
CA LYS A 101 10.93 1.07 -5.96
C LYS A 101 11.74 2.21 -5.34
N LYS A 102 12.55 1.87 -4.36
CA LYS A 102 13.46 2.78 -3.65
C LYS A 102 14.84 2.83 -4.32
N GLY A 103 15.82 3.38 -3.64
CA GLY A 103 17.21 3.26 -4.00
C GLY A 103 17.72 1.82 -3.84
N PRO A 104 18.81 1.44 -4.54
CA PRO A 104 19.28 0.05 -4.59
C PRO A 104 19.68 -0.51 -3.22
N LEU A 105 20.27 0.30 -2.33
CA LEU A 105 20.61 -0.14 -0.98
C LEU A 105 19.38 -0.50 -0.16
N ARG A 106 18.33 0.32 -0.26
CA ARG A 106 17.10 0.07 0.44
C ARG A 106 16.36 -1.17 -0.12
N GLU A 107 16.32 -1.33 -1.44
CA GLU A 107 15.74 -2.53 -2.06
C GLU A 107 16.48 -3.79 -1.63
N PHE A 108 17.82 -3.78 -1.65
CA PHE A 108 18.65 -4.89 -1.19
C PHE A 108 18.40 -5.24 0.28
N ALA A 109 18.43 -4.25 1.17
CA ALA A 109 18.20 -4.46 2.60
C ALA A 109 16.78 -5.00 2.88
N ASP A 110 15.76 -4.42 2.24
CA ASP A 110 14.38 -4.87 2.39
C ASP A 110 14.21 -6.32 1.91
N ASP A 111 14.76 -6.69 0.77
CA ASP A 111 14.64 -8.04 0.22
C ASP A 111 15.37 -9.05 1.10
N HIS A 112 16.59 -8.76 1.51
CA HIS A 112 17.37 -9.63 2.39
C HIS A 112 16.67 -9.88 3.76
N ILE A 113 16.16 -8.82 4.38
CA ILE A 113 15.44 -8.95 5.66
C ILE A 113 14.15 -9.78 5.46
N ARG A 114 13.44 -9.52 4.38
CA ARG A 114 12.18 -10.21 4.07
C ARG A 114 12.35 -11.71 3.80
N GLU A 115 13.50 -12.17 3.31
CA GLU A 115 13.81 -13.61 3.19
C GLU A 115 13.64 -14.35 4.52
N SER A 116 13.91 -13.67 5.64
CA SER A 116 13.73 -14.21 6.99
C SER A 116 12.34 -13.93 7.54
N THR A 117 11.86 -12.69 7.44
CA THR A 117 10.63 -12.27 8.12
C THR A 117 9.37 -12.91 7.55
N ILE A 118 9.32 -13.23 6.26
CA ILE A 118 8.18 -13.97 5.64
C ILE A 118 8.06 -15.43 6.11
N LYS A 119 9.06 -15.96 6.82
CA LYS A 119 9.07 -17.30 7.44
C LYS A 119 8.76 -17.25 8.93
N MET A 120 8.71 -16.08 9.52
CA MET A 120 8.41 -15.88 10.95
C MET A 120 6.93 -16.14 11.21
N THR A 121 6.62 -16.54 12.44
CA THR A 121 5.26 -16.46 12.95
C THR A 121 4.84 -15.00 13.11
N GLU A 122 3.53 -14.75 13.17
CA GLU A 122 2.99 -13.41 13.40
C GLU A 122 3.62 -12.74 14.62
N LYS A 123 3.69 -13.47 15.75
CA LYS A 123 4.29 -13.00 17.00
C LYS A 123 5.75 -12.59 16.82
N GLN A 124 6.56 -13.46 16.18
CA GLN A 124 7.99 -13.17 15.94
C GLN A 124 8.17 -11.93 15.05
N CYS A 125 7.38 -11.81 13.98
CA CYS A 125 7.46 -10.66 13.10
C CYS A 125 6.97 -9.38 13.79
N MET A 126 5.98 -9.47 14.67
CA MET A 126 5.51 -8.34 15.48
C MET A 126 6.62 -7.86 16.46
N GLU A 127 7.32 -8.77 17.13
CA GLU A 127 8.46 -8.45 18.01
C GLU A 127 9.60 -7.81 17.22
N PHE A 128 9.94 -8.36 16.05
CA PHE A 128 10.92 -7.77 15.15
C PHE A 128 10.50 -6.35 14.72
N SER A 129 9.25 -6.16 14.33
CA SER A 129 8.72 -4.85 13.92
C SER A 129 8.75 -3.83 15.06
N LYS A 130 8.52 -4.27 16.30
CA LYS A 130 8.69 -3.45 17.49
C LYS A 130 10.14 -3.01 17.66
N SER A 131 11.11 -3.92 17.48
CA SER A 131 12.53 -3.59 17.54
C SER A 131 12.94 -2.59 16.45
N MET A 132 12.44 -2.76 15.22
CA MET A 132 12.67 -1.80 14.13
C MET A 132 12.06 -0.42 14.42
N THR A 133 10.91 -0.38 15.08
CA THR A 133 10.27 0.88 15.53
C THR A 133 11.10 1.56 16.61
N LEU A 134 11.63 0.81 17.58
CA LEU A 134 12.53 1.34 18.61
C LEU A 134 13.82 1.90 18.02
N LEU A 135 14.40 1.21 17.03
CA LEU A 135 15.55 1.74 16.27
C LEU A 135 15.21 3.08 15.61
N GLY A 136 14.09 3.15 14.90
CA GLY A 136 13.61 4.39 14.27
C GLY A 136 13.40 5.52 15.29
N LYS A 137 12.81 5.19 16.45
CA LYS A 137 12.62 6.13 17.56
C LYS A 137 13.95 6.65 18.11
N SER A 138 14.90 5.76 18.37
CA SER A 138 16.24 6.13 18.89
C SER A 138 16.98 7.04 17.91
N LEU A 139 16.93 6.74 16.60
CA LEU A 139 17.52 7.60 15.56
C LEU A 139 16.85 8.98 15.53
N SER A 140 15.53 9.05 15.65
CA SER A 140 14.80 10.32 15.69
C SER A 140 15.15 11.16 16.92
N GLN A 141 15.39 10.52 18.06
CA GLN A 141 15.78 11.19 19.32
C GLN A 141 17.16 11.84 19.26
N LEU A 142 18.03 11.43 18.35
CA LEU A 142 19.33 12.09 18.14
C LEU A 142 19.17 13.55 17.71
N LYS A 143 18.05 13.91 17.08
CA LYS A 143 17.77 15.26 16.53
C LYS A 143 18.90 15.78 15.65
N LYS A 144 19.59 14.90 14.95
CA LYS A 144 20.71 15.22 14.06
C LYS A 144 20.26 15.27 12.61
N LYS A 145 20.94 16.11 11.84
CA LYS A 145 20.77 16.17 10.38
C LYS A 145 22.04 15.73 9.68
N ILE A 146 21.90 15.19 8.48
CA ILE A 146 22.98 14.86 7.58
C ILE A 146 22.85 15.71 6.31
N THR A 147 23.95 16.30 5.85
CA THR A 147 23.98 17.04 4.59
C THR A 147 24.73 16.25 3.54
N ILE A 148 24.04 15.93 2.47
CA ILE A 148 24.60 15.31 1.25
C ILE A 148 24.92 16.45 0.29
N LYS A 149 26.21 16.67 0.01
CA LYS A 149 26.68 17.82 -0.77
C LYS A 149 26.34 17.69 -2.26
N GLU A 150 26.36 16.46 -2.78
CA GLU A 150 26.14 16.17 -4.21
C GLU A 150 25.20 14.97 -4.39
N ASP A 151 24.50 14.94 -5.52
CA ASP A 151 23.69 13.77 -5.90
C ASP A 151 24.57 12.52 -6.00
N ILE A 152 24.06 11.38 -5.50
CA ILE A 152 24.67 10.06 -5.70
C ILE A 152 23.74 9.24 -6.61
N PRO A 153 23.85 9.41 -7.94
CA PRO A 153 22.86 8.88 -8.88
C PRO A 153 22.71 7.35 -8.81
N LEU A 154 23.82 6.62 -8.63
CA LEU A 154 23.82 5.16 -8.51
C LEU A 154 22.96 4.68 -7.33
N LEU A 155 22.97 5.43 -6.22
CA LEU A 155 22.20 5.12 -5.02
C LEU A 155 20.82 5.77 -5.02
N LYS A 156 20.52 6.64 -6.00
CA LYS A 156 19.32 7.50 -6.07
C LYS A 156 19.16 8.41 -4.84
N ILE A 157 20.27 8.81 -4.24
CA ILE A 157 20.29 9.75 -3.11
C ILE A 157 20.52 11.15 -3.70
N LYS A 158 19.64 12.08 -3.36
CA LYS A 158 19.72 13.47 -3.79
C LYS A 158 20.54 14.30 -2.81
N ALA A 159 21.23 15.33 -3.32
CA ALA A 159 21.81 16.37 -2.50
C ALA A 159 20.71 17.04 -1.66
N GLY A 160 21.05 17.45 -0.45
CA GLY A 160 20.12 18.07 0.48
C GLY A 160 20.46 17.81 1.93
N THR A 161 19.70 18.43 2.83
CA THR A 161 19.86 18.22 4.27
C THR A 161 18.64 17.46 4.79
N TYR A 162 18.89 16.33 5.44
CA TYR A 162 17.89 15.37 5.87
C TYR A 162 17.95 15.15 7.37
N ASP A 163 16.82 14.92 8.02
CA ASP A 163 16.81 14.29 9.33
C ASP A 163 17.44 12.90 9.25
N ILE A 164 18.28 12.53 10.22
CA ILE A 164 19.07 11.29 10.17
C ILE A 164 18.17 10.04 10.13
N GLN A 165 17.07 10.02 10.89
CA GLN A 165 16.12 8.89 10.89
C GLN A 165 15.46 8.77 9.53
N ARG A 166 14.99 9.88 8.93
CA ARG A 166 14.36 9.88 7.58
C ARG A 166 15.35 9.49 6.50
N PHE A 167 16.60 9.96 6.58
CA PHE A 167 17.65 9.60 5.65
C PHE A 167 17.92 8.09 5.64
N LEU A 168 18.10 7.48 6.82
CA LEU A 168 18.29 6.04 6.95
C LEU A 168 17.04 5.26 6.55
N TYR A 169 15.87 5.71 6.97
CA TYR A 169 14.58 5.10 6.63
C TYR A 169 14.35 5.02 5.12
N TRP A 170 14.60 6.09 4.38
CA TRP A 170 14.32 6.11 2.95
C TRP A 170 15.38 5.44 2.08
N ASN A 171 16.64 5.47 2.51
CA ASN A 171 17.75 5.04 1.67
C ASN A 171 18.38 3.70 2.06
N PHE A 172 18.22 3.24 3.30
CA PHE A 172 18.93 2.07 3.79
C PHE A 172 18.05 1.00 4.44
N LEU A 173 17.14 1.36 5.34
CA LEU A 173 16.48 0.38 6.19
C LEU A 173 15.08 0.82 6.62
N LYS A 174 14.08 -0.07 6.48
CA LYS A 174 12.74 0.18 7.00
C LYS A 174 12.72 0.17 8.53
N CYS A 175 12.81 1.35 9.12
CA CYS A 175 12.69 1.59 10.56
C CYS A 175 11.74 2.77 10.80
N TRP A 176 10.45 2.56 10.46
CA TRP A 176 9.43 3.60 10.58
C TRP A 176 9.23 4.03 12.02
N TRP A 177 9.21 5.33 12.24
CA TRP A 177 8.80 5.97 13.47
C TRP A 177 8.24 7.36 13.18
N SER A 178 7.15 7.75 13.86
CA SER A 178 6.69 9.14 13.91
C SER A 178 6.21 9.47 15.32
N PRO A 179 6.53 10.67 15.86
CA PRO A 179 5.97 11.16 17.13
C PRO A 179 4.49 11.54 17.01
N ASP A 180 3.97 11.73 15.79
CA ASP A 180 2.62 12.20 15.51
C ASP A 180 1.57 11.10 15.58
N VAL A 181 2.00 9.84 15.77
CA VAL A 181 1.11 8.68 15.87
C VAL A 181 1.47 7.84 17.09
N PRO A 182 0.53 7.05 17.64
CA PRO A 182 0.82 6.09 18.70
C PRO A 182 1.95 5.12 18.31
N PHE A 183 2.71 4.66 19.30
CA PHE A 183 3.83 3.73 19.09
C PHE A 183 3.37 2.47 18.34
N GLU A 184 2.24 1.93 18.74
CA GLU A 184 1.63 0.72 18.16
C GLU A 184 1.31 0.89 16.67
N GLN A 185 0.93 2.09 16.27
CA GLN A 185 0.70 2.39 14.84
C GLN A 185 2.01 2.40 14.04
N SER A 186 3.09 2.90 14.64
CA SER A 186 4.42 2.81 14.02
C SER A 186 4.90 1.35 13.92
N VAL A 187 4.62 0.52 14.93
CA VAL A 187 4.89 -0.93 14.90
C VAL A 187 4.09 -1.60 13.78
N ALA A 188 2.80 -1.33 13.69
CA ALA A 188 1.93 -1.87 12.64
C ALA A 188 2.43 -1.50 11.23
N THR A 189 2.94 -0.27 11.04
CA THR A 189 3.52 0.19 9.75
C THR A 189 4.79 -0.58 9.38
N ASN A 190 5.63 -0.95 10.34
CA ASN A 190 6.78 -1.81 10.09
C ASN A 190 6.37 -3.26 9.86
N TYR A 191 5.39 -3.76 10.61
CA TYR A 191 4.85 -5.11 10.46
C TYR A 191 4.23 -5.32 9.07
N ASP A 192 3.41 -4.40 8.60
CA ASP A 192 2.78 -4.44 7.28
C ASP A 192 3.82 -4.46 6.12
N TRP A 193 5.01 -3.94 6.36
CA TRP A 193 6.12 -4.03 5.41
C TRP A 193 6.83 -5.38 5.44
N TYR A 194 7.06 -5.95 6.61
CA TYR A 194 7.92 -7.11 6.79
C TYR A 194 7.18 -8.44 6.73
N PHE A 195 5.94 -8.51 7.24
CA PHE A 195 5.20 -9.76 7.39
C PHE A 195 4.56 -10.28 6.11
N PRO A 196 3.91 -9.47 5.25
CA PRO A 196 3.19 -9.98 4.10
C PRO A 196 4.12 -10.78 3.17
N LYS A 197 3.68 -11.95 2.75
CA LYS A 197 4.43 -12.84 1.84
C LYS A 197 4.88 -12.11 0.56
N PHE A 198 4.04 -11.26 0.05
CA PHE A 198 4.30 -10.43 -1.13
C PHE A 198 4.30 -8.96 -0.76
N ALA A 199 5.29 -8.20 -1.20
CA ALA A 199 5.37 -6.75 -1.09
C ALA A 199 6.17 -6.22 -2.28
N TYR A 200 5.54 -6.29 -3.46
CA TYR A 200 6.17 -5.85 -4.70
C TYR A 200 6.28 -4.34 -4.76
N ARG A 201 7.38 -3.85 -5.30
CA ARG A 201 7.64 -2.43 -5.53
C ARG A 201 7.76 -2.20 -7.03
N HIS A 202 7.20 -1.11 -7.50
CA HIS A 202 7.04 -0.83 -8.92
C HIS A 202 7.71 0.48 -9.32
N SER A 203 8.08 0.58 -10.58
CA SER A 203 8.51 1.83 -11.21
C SER A 203 7.31 2.55 -11.83
N GLU A 204 7.44 3.85 -12.01
CA GLU A 204 6.47 4.67 -12.74
C GLU A 204 6.20 4.09 -14.15
N LYS A 205 7.25 3.65 -14.85
CA LYS A 205 7.16 3.05 -16.20
C LYS A 205 6.28 1.80 -16.21
N GLU A 206 6.44 0.91 -15.21
CA GLU A 206 5.61 -0.29 -15.08
C GLU A 206 4.14 0.08 -14.90
N ILE A 207 3.83 1.03 -14.03
CA ILE A 207 2.45 1.45 -13.75
C ILE A 207 1.83 2.10 -14.98
N LYS A 208 2.52 3.04 -15.64
CA LYS A 208 2.03 3.66 -16.86
C LYS A 208 1.76 2.63 -17.96
N LYS A 209 2.62 1.61 -18.06
CA LYS A 209 2.41 0.47 -18.97
C LYS A 209 1.11 -0.28 -18.64
N TRP A 210 0.83 -0.60 -17.38
CA TRP A 210 -0.39 -1.33 -17.00
C TRP A 210 -1.67 -0.58 -17.41
N PHE A 211 -1.71 0.74 -17.18
CA PHE A 211 -2.85 1.55 -17.57
C PHE A 211 -3.02 1.58 -19.09
N ASN A 212 -1.93 1.72 -19.83
CA ASN A 212 -1.94 1.70 -21.29
C ASN A 212 -2.41 0.34 -21.85
N ASP A 213 -1.91 -0.76 -21.31
CA ASP A 213 -2.28 -2.13 -21.74
C ASP A 213 -3.79 -2.40 -21.62
N VAL A 214 -4.46 -1.81 -20.62
CA VAL A 214 -5.92 -1.95 -20.45
C VAL A 214 -6.72 -0.78 -21.02
N LYS A 215 -6.07 0.13 -21.76
CA LYS A 215 -6.67 1.31 -22.41
C LYS A 215 -7.39 2.24 -21.42
N LEU A 216 -6.79 2.45 -20.25
CA LEU A 216 -7.24 3.43 -19.28
C LEU A 216 -6.41 4.72 -19.43
N LYS A 217 -7.10 5.87 -19.56
CA LYS A 217 -6.44 7.17 -19.52
C LYS A 217 -6.10 7.52 -18.08
N ILE A 218 -4.82 7.72 -17.75
CA ILE A 218 -4.41 8.25 -16.45
C ILE A 218 -4.91 9.69 -16.35
N VAL A 219 -5.69 9.98 -15.32
CA VAL A 219 -6.26 11.31 -15.03
C VAL A 219 -5.64 11.96 -13.80
N HIS A 220 -5.00 11.16 -12.97
CA HIS A 220 -4.20 11.63 -11.84
C HIS A 220 -3.03 10.67 -11.61
N PHE A 221 -1.84 11.21 -11.39
CA PHE A 221 -0.64 10.46 -11.05
C PHE A 221 0.14 11.24 -10.01
N ASN A 222 0.22 10.69 -8.81
CA ASN A 222 0.97 11.29 -7.71
C ASN A 222 2.03 10.31 -7.21
N GLU A 223 3.28 10.71 -7.32
CA GLU A 223 4.42 10.00 -6.75
C GLU A 223 4.72 10.59 -5.37
N ILE A 224 4.60 9.76 -4.36
CA ILE A 224 5.01 10.09 -3.00
C ILE A 224 6.19 9.21 -2.58
N GLU A 225 6.80 9.54 -1.45
CA GLU A 225 7.99 8.81 -0.98
C GLU A 225 7.77 7.30 -0.82
N SER A 226 6.56 6.87 -0.46
CA SER A 226 6.22 5.46 -0.20
C SER A 226 5.69 4.72 -1.42
N GLY A 227 5.01 5.39 -2.36
CA GLY A 227 4.32 4.72 -3.45
C GLY A 227 3.79 5.65 -4.52
N PHE A 228 2.96 5.09 -5.39
CA PHE A 228 2.22 5.81 -6.42
C PHE A 228 0.72 5.74 -6.15
N SER A 229 0.07 6.89 -6.12
CA SER A 229 -1.39 7.01 -6.14
C SER A 229 -1.83 7.39 -7.55
N VAL A 230 -2.61 6.52 -8.20
CA VAL A 230 -2.93 6.69 -9.62
C VAL A 230 -4.40 6.46 -9.88
N ASN A 231 -5.02 7.41 -10.59
CA ASN A 231 -6.40 7.28 -11.05
C ASN A 231 -6.42 7.13 -12.58
N GLY A 232 -7.17 6.15 -13.05
CA GLY A 232 -7.41 5.95 -14.48
C GLY A 232 -8.88 5.91 -14.82
N LYS A 233 -9.22 6.49 -15.97
CA LYS A 233 -10.59 6.52 -16.51
C LYS A 233 -10.70 5.66 -17.77
N LYS A 234 -11.78 4.90 -17.85
CA LYS A 234 -12.09 4.01 -18.98
C LYS A 234 -12.85 4.74 -20.07
#